data_698acad795f035d403270c7949be8d22
#
_entry.id   698acad795f035d403270c7949be8d22
#
_cell.length_a   1.000
_cell.length_b   1.000
_cell.length_c   1.000
_cell.angle_alpha   90.00
_cell.angle_beta   90.00
_cell.angle_gamma   90.00
#
_symmetry.space_group_name_H-M   'P 1'
#
loop_
_entity.id
_entity.type
_entity.pdbx_description
1 polymer ?
#
loop_
_entity_poly.entity_id
_entity_poly.type
_entity_poly.pdbx_seq_one_letter_code
_entity_poly.pdbx_strand_id
1 'polypeptide(L)'
;MTTAIKETKDSTVLEDNQLLCVLTNQPKKVSAKETNLQSVILMLNEEYGFDLEDMERDYTIIYTDPETDKSKKQKLELVVFAKGKEHIQEHIIRMIVVQDDKVKVTDKKKGATATLENAMAAGEDCEFGLWANGNAYHFLQKEEDEIGLDFEFTDLSDFPGEGETLADLDRNDRSYSRKPANDSLIKVFKRSHDYIYGNEGRKKDAFWQLLNLIFCKLYDEKRRFMPSPDNISYRRKFWVGVKEQNTDAGR
;
A
#
# COMPACT_ATOMS: atom_id res chain seq x y z
N MET A 1 -46.64 20.22 12.57
CA MET A 1 -46.28 18.80 12.40
C MET A 1 -44.76 18.72 12.29
N THR A 2 -44.13 18.37 13.39
CA THR A 2 -42.67 18.34 13.51
C THR A 2 -42.23 16.91 13.27
N THR A 3 -41.58 16.67 12.14
CA THR A 3 -41.07 15.34 11.79
C THR A 3 -39.76 15.13 12.53
N ALA A 4 -39.79 14.25 13.50
CA ALA A 4 -38.59 13.82 14.24
C ALA A 4 -37.69 13.01 13.34
N ILE A 5 -36.48 13.49 13.12
CA ILE A 5 -35.37 12.73 12.50
C ILE A 5 -34.92 11.73 13.55
N LYS A 6 -35.16 10.44 13.30
CA LYS A 6 -34.55 9.34 14.07
C LYS A 6 -33.07 9.26 13.74
N GLU A 7 -32.22 9.77 14.62
CA GLU A 7 -30.81 9.42 14.68
C GLU A 7 -30.68 7.96 15.13
N THR A 8 -30.40 7.07 14.22
CA THR A 8 -29.90 5.73 14.56
C THR A 8 -28.41 5.84 14.87
N LYS A 9 -28.08 6.13 16.12
CA LYS A 9 -26.76 5.86 16.69
C LYS A 9 -26.64 4.37 16.94
N ASP A 10 -26.20 3.61 15.95
CA ASP A 10 -25.66 2.28 16.16
C ASP A 10 -24.18 2.46 16.53
N SER A 11 -23.92 2.80 17.79
CA SER A 11 -22.57 2.81 18.34
C SER A 11 -22.19 1.36 18.61
N THR A 12 -21.54 0.71 17.64
CA THR A 12 -20.97 -0.61 17.82
C THR A 12 -19.95 -0.56 18.96
N VAL A 13 -20.29 -1.10 20.11
CA VAL A 13 -19.37 -1.22 21.26
C VAL A 13 -18.35 -2.30 20.89
N LEU A 14 -17.09 -1.91 20.69
CA LEU A 14 -16.00 -2.86 20.44
C LEU A 14 -15.67 -3.58 21.76
N GLU A 15 -15.57 -4.90 21.71
CA GLU A 15 -15.04 -5.71 22.81
C GLU A 15 -13.52 -5.52 22.93
N ASP A 16 -12.97 -5.82 24.10
CA ASP A 16 -11.53 -5.91 24.28
C ASP A 16 -10.94 -6.91 23.26
N ASN A 17 -9.94 -6.48 22.48
CA ASN A 17 -9.31 -7.27 21.41
C ASN A 17 -10.09 -7.32 20.08
N GLN A 18 -10.88 -6.30 19.77
CA GLN A 18 -11.50 -6.08 18.47
C GLN A 18 -11.01 -4.76 17.85
N LEU A 19 -10.99 -4.72 16.54
CA LEU A 19 -10.80 -3.50 15.74
C LEU A 19 -11.93 -3.37 14.71
N LEU A 20 -12.24 -2.17 14.32
CA LEU A 20 -13.24 -1.91 13.29
C LEU A 20 -12.60 -2.03 11.90
N CYS A 21 -13.18 -2.83 11.04
CA CYS A 21 -12.70 -2.96 9.66
C CYS A 21 -13.03 -1.69 8.85
N VAL A 22 -12.01 -1.11 8.23
CA VAL A 22 -12.15 0.13 7.44
C VAL A 22 -13.15 -0.03 6.28
N LEU A 23 -13.14 -1.19 5.59
CA LEU A 23 -14.01 -1.43 4.43
C LEU A 23 -15.46 -1.78 4.82
N THR A 24 -15.63 -2.64 5.82
CA THR A 24 -16.96 -3.22 6.10
C THR A 24 -17.65 -2.58 7.30
N ASN A 25 -16.93 -1.75 8.04
CA ASN A 25 -17.38 -1.16 9.32
C ASN A 25 -17.84 -2.24 10.34
N GLN A 26 -17.31 -3.46 10.24
CA GLN A 26 -17.62 -4.57 11.12
C GLN A 26 -16.48 -4.84 12.11
N PRO A 27 -16.79 -5.22 13.35
CA PRO A 27 -15.78 -5.66 14.31
C PRO A 27 -15.03 -6.89 13.80
N LYS A 28 -13.71 -6.86 13.88
CA LYS A 28 -12.82 -7.98 13.58
C LYS A 28 -11.89 -8.24 14.75
N LYS A 29 -11.57 -9.51 14.99
CA LYS A 29 -10.62 -9.88 16.02
C LYS A 29 -9.22 -9.35 15.69
N VAL A 30 -8.58 -8.71 16.65
CA VAL A 30 -7.19 -8.25 16.50
C VAL A 30 -6.26 -9.45 16.32
N SER A 31 -5.48 -9.42 15.27
CA SER A 31 -4.38 -10.33 14.98
C SER A 31 -3.33 -9.58 14.17
N ALA A 32 -2.07 -10.03 14.15
CA ALA A 32 -1.02 -9.40 13.34
C ALA A 32 -1.45 -9.30 11.86
N LYS A 33 -2.00 -10.39 11.31
CA LYS A 33 -2.51 -10.40 9.94
C LYS A 33 -3.63 -9.37 9.71
N GLU A 34 -4.61 -9.28 10.63
CA GLU A 34 -5.73 -8.33 10.48
C GLU A 34 -5.23 -6.88 10.61
N THR A 35 -4.32 -6.61 11.55
CA THR A 35 -3.72 -5.27 11.69
C THR A 35 -2.94 -4.87 10.44
N ASN A 36 -2.18 -5.81 9.87
CA ASN A 36 -1.46 -5.59 8.61
C ASN A 36 -2.43 -5.30 7.45
N LEU A 37 -3.55 -6.03 7.36
CA LEU A 37 -4.57 -5.82 6.33
C LEU A 37 -5.20 -4.42 6.44
N GLN A 38 -5.58 -3.99 7.65
CA GLN A 38 -6.13 -2.65 7.84
C GLN A 38 -5.12 -1.56 7.47
N SER A 39 -3.84 -1.75 7.80
CA SER A 39 -2.77 -0.82 7.40
C SER A 39 -2.59 -0.76 5.89
N VAL A 40 -2.70 -1.89 5.20
CA VAL A 40 -2.62 -1.94 3.72
C VAL A 40 -3.83 -1.25 3.08
N ILE A 41 -5.05 -1.48 3.59
CA ILE A 41 -6.26 -0.81 3.10
C ILE A 41 -6.12 0.72 3.21
N LEU A 42 -5.71 1.22 4.39
CA LEU A 42 -5.50 2.65 4.59
C LEU A 42 -4.40 3.20 3.67
N MET A 43 -3.30 2.46 3.52
CA MET A 43 -2.23 2.83 2.60
C MET A 43 -2.73 2.95 1.15
N LEU A 44 -3.48 1.97 0.66
CA LEU A 44 -4.03 2.00 -0.70
C LEU A 44 -5.00 3.17 -0.91
N ASN A 45 -5.80 3.49 0.09
CA ASN A 45 -6.73 4.62 0.02
C ASN A 45 -6.00 5.97 0.16
N GLU A 46 -5.22 6.17 1.24
CA GLU A 46 -4.65 7.47 1.58
C GLU A 46 -3.42 7.84 0.74
N GLU A 47 -2.65 6.84 0.30
CA GLU A 47 -1.38 7.08 -0.38
C GLU A 47 -1.39 6.73 -1.87
N TYR A 48 -2.22 5.76 -2.27
CA TYR A 48 -2.35 5.35 -3.68
C TYR A 48 -3.61 5.88 -4.36
N GLY A 49 -4.54 6.46 -3.59
CA GLY A 49 -5.72 7.13 -4.12
C GLY A 49 -6.85 6.20 -4.58
N PHE A 50 -6.79 4.90 -4.25
CA PHE A 50 -7.90 3.98 -4.56
C PHE A 50 -9.07 4.23 -3.62
N ASP A 51 -10.28 4.30 -4.15
CA ASP A 51 -11.49 4.49 -3.36
C ASP A 51 -11.83 3.21 -2.57
N LEU A 52 -12.29 3.37 -1.32
CA LEU A 52 -12.63 2.22 -0.47
C LEU A 52 -13.80 1.39 -1.06
N GLU A 53 -14.68 2.02 -1.80
CA GLU A 53 -15.81 1.37 -2.47
C GLU A 53 -15.39 0.48 -3.66
N ASP A 54 -14.20 0.71 -4.23
CA ASP A 54 -13.63 -0.14 -5.29
C ASP A 54 -12.74 -1.26 -4.70
N MET A 55 -12.72 -1.45 -3.38
CA MET A 55 -11.97 -2.50 -2.69
C MET A 55 -12.88 -3.56 -2.09
N GLU A 56 -12.48 -4.81 -2.17
CA GLU A 56 -13.16 -5.91 -1.50
C GLU A 56 -12.17 -6.82 -0.77
N ARG A 57 -12.50 -7.12 0.50
CA ARG A 57 -11.72 -8.06 1.30
C ARG A 57 -12.26 -9.47 1.20
N ASP A 58 -11.40 -10.44 1.47
CA ASP A 58 -11.79 -11.85 1.54
C ASP A 58 -12.34 -12.39 0.20
N TYR A 59 -11.91 -11.81 -0.92
CA TYR A 59 -12.37 -12.18 -2.26
C TYR A 59 -11.82 -13.54 -2.69
N THR A 60 -12.65 -14.35 -3.38
CA THR A 60 -12.23 -15.67 -3.86
C THR A 60 -12.11 -15.64 -5.36
N ILE A 61 -10.89 -15.79 -5.87
CA ILE A 61 -10.62 -15.99 -7.30
C ILE A 61 -10.69 -17.46 -7.70
N ILE A 62 -11.00 -17.70 -8.96
CA ILE A 62 -10.99 -19.02 -9.57
C ILE A 62 -9.94 -19.00 -10.69
N TYR A 63 -9.06 -19.99 -10.70
CA TYR A 63 -8.04 -20.13 -11.72
C TYR A 63 -7.80 -21.59 -12.11
N THR A 64 -7.24 -21.80 -13.30
CA THR A 64 -6.83 -23.13 -13.74
C THR A 64 -5.36 -23.34 -13.35
N ASP A 65 -5.10 -24.38 -12.61
CA ASP A 65 -3.74 -24.77 -12.23
C ASP A 65 -2.98 -25.28 -13.46
N PRO A 66 -1.87 -24.65 -13.84
CA PRO A 66 -1.15 -24.99 -15.07
C PRO A 66 -0.52 -26.40 -15.04
N GLU A 67 -0.22 -26.94 -13.84
CA GLU A 67 0.36 -28.28 -13.73
C GLU A 67 -0.69 -29.41 -13.82
N THR A 68 -1.92 -29.15 -13.34
CA THR A 68 -2.94 -30.19 -13.18
C THR A 68 -4.15 -30.01 -14.08
N ASP A 69 -4.26 -28.89 -14.79
CA ASP A 69 -5.41 -28.47 -15.61
C ASP A 69 -6.75 -28.52 -14.85
N LYS A 70 -6.69 -28.32 -13.53
CA LYS A 70 -7.85 -28.31 -12.66
C LYS A 70 -8.19 -26.93 -12.18
N SER A 71 -9.49 -26.63 -12.16
CA SER A 71 -9.97 -25.40 -11.54
C SER A 71 -9.66 -25.42 -10.04
N LYS A 72 -8.98 -24.39 -9.56
CA LYS A 72 -8.64 -24.13 -8.15
C LYS A 72 -9.31 -22.84 -7.68
N LYS A 73 -9.50 -22.72 -6.37
CA LYS A 73 -9.98 -21.51 -5.71
C LYS A 73 -8.92 -21.01 -4.77
N GLN A 74 -8.68 -19.73 -4.81
CA GLN A 74 -7.79 -19.06 -3.85
C GLN A 74 -8.50 -17.85 -3.26
N LYS A 75 -8.44 -17.74 -1.94
CA LYS A 75 -8.94 -16.57 -1.22
C LYS A 75 -7.82 -15.54 -1.08
N LEU A 76 -8.08 -14.31 -1.53
CA LEU A 76 -7.22 -13.15 -1.36
C LEU A 76 -7.72 -12.31 -0.20
N GLU A 77 -6.79 -11.72 0.54
CA GLU A 77 -7.14 -10.85 1.66
C GLU A 77 -7.77 -9.54 1.20
N LEU A 78 -7.35 -9.04 0.02
CA LEU A 78 -7.86 -7.80 -0.55
C LEU A 78 -7.67 -7.81 -2.06
N VAL A 79 -8.65 -7.25 -2.78
CA VAL A 79 -8.56 -6.91 -4.20
C VAL A 79 -9.00 -5.46 -4.40
N VAL A 80 -8.53 -4.84 -5.49
CA VAL A 80 -8.99 -3.53 -5.95
C VAL A 80 -9.54 -3.71 -7.35
N PHE A 81 -10.75 -3.24 -7.58
CA PHE A 81 -11.42 -3.24 -8.87
C PHE A 81 -11.17 -1.95 -9.63
N ALA A 82 -11.32 -2.00 -10.93
CA ALA A 82 -11.32 -0.80 -11.76
C ALA A 82 -12.45 0.14 -11.32
N LYS A 83 -12.15 1.42 -11.22
CA LYS A 83 -13.03 2.45 -10.64
C LYS A 83 -14.45 2.43 -11.20
N GLY A 84 -15.41 2.25 -10.29
CA GLY A 84 -16.84 2.22 -10.60
C GLY A 84 -17.28 1.03 -11.46
N LYS A 85 -16.47 -0.03 -11.55
CA LYS A 85 -16.82 -1.27 -12.22
C LYS A 85 -17.48 -2.27 -11.27
N GLU A 86 -18.18 -3.24 -11.85
CA GLU A 86 -18.75 -4.35 -11.12
C GLU A 86 -17.66 -5.20 -10.45
N HIS A 87 -17.89 -5.67 -9.22
CA HIS A 87 -16.94 -6.47 -8.45
C HIS A 87 -16.92 -7.93 -8.93
N ILE A 88 -16.38 -8.13 -10.12
CA ILE A 88 -16.15 -9.45 -10.73
C ILE A 88 -14.66 -9.64 -11.01
N GLN A 89 -14.23 -10.90 -11.12
CA GLN A 89 -12.82 -11.25 -11.22
C GLN A 89 -12.10 -10.56 -12.39
N GLU A 90 -12.77 -10.38 -13.51
CA GLU A 90 -12.25 -9.75 -14.73
C GLU A 90 -11.90 -8.27 -14.54
N HIS A 91 -12.55 -7.60 -13.59
CA HIS A 91 -12.32 -6.18 -13.32
C HIS A 91 -11.32 -5.92 -12.19
N ILE A 92 -10.63 -6.95 -11.68
CA ILE A 92 -9.60 -6.79 -10.66
C ILE A 92 -8.34 -6.19 -11.28
N ILE A 93 -7.95 -5.01 -10.83
CA ILE A 93 -6.73 -4.31 -11.28
C ILE A 93 -5.56 -4.46 -10.32
N ARG A 94 -5.82 -4.83 -9.05
CA ARG A 94 -4.78 -5.09 -8.05
C ARG A 94 -5.16 -6.29 -7.20
N MET A 95 -4.22 -7.19 -6.98
CA MET A 95 -4.38 -8.32 -6.06
C MET A 95 -3.41 -8.18 -4.89
N ILE A 96 -3.93 -8.35 -3.69
CA ILE A 96 -3.16 -8.13 -2.47
C ILE A 96 -3.25 -9.37 -1.57
N VAL A 97 -2.09 -9.91 -1.22
CA VAL A 97 -1.90 -10.98 -0.25
C VAL A 97 -1.30 -10.41 1.02
N VAL A 98 -1.99 -10.58 2.14
CA VAL A 98 -1.49 -10.15 3.44
C VAL A 98 -1.23 -11.36 4.33
N GLN A 99 -0.08 -11.38 4.97
CA GLN A 99 0.34 -12.46 5.84
C GLN A 99 0.66 -11.96 7.26
N ASP A 100 0.83 -12.90 8.16
CA ASP A 100 1.37 -12.66 9.50
C ASP A 100 2.85 -12.23 9.40
N ASP A 101 3.31 -11.40 10.31
CA ASP A 101 4.68 -10.84 10.37
C ASP A 101 5.80 -11.90 10.44
N LYS A 102 5.46 -13.13 10.82
CA LYS A 102 6.38 -14.27 10.87
C LYS A 102 6.59 -14.97 9.53
N VAL A 103 5.68 -14.77 8.56
CA VAL A 103 5.79 -15.38 7.23
C VAL A 103 6.81 -14.61 6.40
N LYS A 104 7.74 -15.30 5.78
CA LYS A 104 8.75 -14.69 4.89
C LYS A 104 8.21 -14.56 3.47
N VAL A 105 8.68 -13.54 2.74
CA VAL A 105 8.39 -13.35 1.31
C VAL A 105 8.70 -14.61 0.50
N THR A 106 9.79 -15.30 0.85
CA THR A 106 10.28 -16.52 0.17
C THR A 106 9.71 -17.83 0.74
N ASP A 107 8.64 -17.77 1.56
CA ASP A 107 8.01 -18.99 2.09
C ASP A 107 7.41 -19.81 0.94
N LYS A 108 7.69 -21.11 0.91
CA LYS A 108 7.30 -22.01 -0.20
C LYS A 108 5.78 -22.20 -0.36
N LYS A 109 4.97 -21.85 0.66
CA LYS A 109 3.51 -22.05 0.63
C LYS A 109 2.72 -20.74 0.77
N LYS A 110 3.30 -19.76 1.46
CA LYS A 110 2.64 -18.50 1.82
C LYS A 110 3.40 -17.27 1.34
N GLY A 111 4.54 -17.44 0.71
CA GLY A 111 5.35 -16.37 0.15
C GLY A 111 4.74 -15.78 -1.12
N ALA A 112 5.38 -14.75 -1.66
CA ALA A 112 4.86 -14.01 -2.80
C ALA A 112 4.68 -14.90 -4.04
N THR A 113 5.70 -15.63 -4.46
CA THR A 113 5.63 -16.54 -5.62
C THR A 113 4.51 -17.58 -5.46
N ALA A 114 4.40 -18.22 -4.29
CA ALA A 114 3.43 -19.28 -4.08
C ALA A 114 1.97 -18.80 -4.01
N THR A 115 1.74 -17.53 -3.74
CA THR A 115 0.39 -17.01 -3.50
C THR A 115 0.00 -15.86 -4.42
N LEU A 116 0.87 -14.86 -4.58
CA LEU A 116 0.53 -13.66 -5.34
C LEU A 116 0.68 -13.89 -6.85
N GLU A 117 1.80 -14.47 -7.33
CA GLU A 117 2.00 -14.74 -8.75
C GLU A 117 0.91 -15.65 -9.31
N ASN A 118 0.58 -16.74 -8.61
CA ASN A 118 -0.52 -17.63 -9.02
C ASN A 118 -1.88 -16.92 -9.07
N ALA A 119 -2.11 -15.96 -8.15
CA ALA A 119 -3.34 -15.19 -8.16
C ALA A 119 -3.36 -14.20 -9.33
N MET A 120 -2.26 -13.47 -9.55
CA MET A 120 -2.16 -12.48 -10.63
C MET A 120 -2.26 -13.12 -12.02
N ALA A 121 -1.72 -14.34 -12.19
CA ALA A 121 -1.87 -15.11 -13.44
C ALA A 121 -3.33 -15.39 -13.78
N ALA A 122 -4.22 -15.45 -12.78
CA ALA A 122 -5.64 -15.68 -12.97
C ALA A 122 -6.47 -14.41 -13.23
N GLY A 123 -5.89 -13.24 -13.07
CA GLY A 123 -6.56 -11.94 -13.28
C GLY A 123 -6.24 -11.38 -14.65
N GLU A 124 -7.23 -11.22 -15.51
CA GLU A 124 -7.04 -10.70 -16.87
C GLU A 124 -6.47 -9.28 -16.83
N ASP A 125 -7.15 -8.34 -16.15
CA ASP A 125 -6.78 -6.93 -16.04
C ASP A 125 -5.79 -6.64 -14.89
N CYS A 126 -5.37 -7.66 -14.13
CA CYS A 126 -4.49 -7.47 -12.98
C CYS A 126 -3.02 -7.39 -13.40
N GLU A 127 -2.53 -6.18 -13.59
CA GLU A 127 -1.12 -5.92 -13.94
C GLU A 127 -0.21 -5.90 -12.70
N PHE A 128 -0.71 -5.42 -11.55
CA PHE A 128 0.13 -5.22 -10.36
C PHE A 128 -0.42 -5.94 -9.14
N GLY A 129 0.50 -6.41 -8.29
CA GLY A 129 0.16 -7.05 -7.04
C GLY A 129 1.05 -6.64 -5.87
N LEU A 130 0.56 -6.86 -4.67
CA LEU A 130 1.27 -6.61 -3.42
C LEU A 130 1.18 -7.84 -2.51
N TRP A 131 2.32 -8.31 -2.06
CA TRP A 131 2.43 -9.20 -0.91
C TRP A 131 2.98 -8.42 0.30
N ALA A 132 2.32 -8.55 1.46
CA ALA A 132 2.66 -7.79 2.66
C ALA A 132 2.56 -8.64 3.93
N ASN A 133 3.43 -8.39 4.92
CA ASN A 133 3.42 -9.07 6.21
C ASN A 133 3.68 -8.13 7.41
N GLY A 134 3.49 -6.82 7.26
CA GLY A 134 3.77 -5.83 8.30
C GLY A 134 5.25 -5.49 8.49
N ASN A 135 6.18 -6.33 8.02
CA ASN A 135 7.63 -6.07 8.05
C ASN A 135 8.21 -5.80 6.66
N ALA A 136 7.52 -6.25 5.61
CA ALA A 136 7.95 -6.11 4.23
C ALA A 136 6.75 -5.89 3.31
N TYR A 137 6.97 -5.13 2.27
CA TYR A 137 6.15 -5.05 1.07
C TYR A 137 6.94 -5.62 -0.09
N HIS A 138 6.28 -6.43 -0.89
CA HIS A 138 6.83 -7.01 -2.11
C HIS A 138 5.84 -6.73 -3.23
N PHE A 139 6.22 -5.84 -4.12
CA PHE A 139 5.41 -5.39 -5.24
C PHE A 139 5.82 -6.16 -6.49
N LEU A 140 4.84 -6.64 -7.24
CA LEU A 140 5.04 -7.36 -8.49
C LEU A 140 4.31 -6.65 -9.62
N GLN A 141 4.92 -6.67 -10.79
CA GLN A 141 4.27 -6.43 -12.07
C GLN A 141 4.14 -7.75 -12.82
N LYS A 142 2.99 -7.97 -13.45
CA LYS A 142 2.74 -9.06 -14.39
C LYS A 142 2.79 -8.49 -15.80
N GLU A 143 3.58 -9.10 -16.66
CA GLU A 143 3.65 -8.82 -18.08
C GLU A 143 3.43 -10.11 -18.86
N GLU A 144 2.85 -10.03 -20.05
CA GLU A 144 2.83 -11.17 -20.95
C GLU A 144 4.22 -11.39 -21.53
N ASP A 145 4.63 -12.65 -21.67
CA ASP A 145 5.88 -12.97 -22.34
C ASP A 145 5.86 -12.52 -23.83
N GLU A 146 7.02 -12.46 -24.47
CA GLU A 146 7.15 -12.01 -25.87
C GLU A 146 6.30 -12.84 -26.86
N ILE A 147 5.86 -14.04 -26.46
CA ILE A 147 5.10 -14.98 -27.31
C ILE A 147 3.60 -14.96 -26.92
N GLY A 148 3.23 -14.35 -25.78
CA GLY A 148 1.86 -14.29 -25.27
C GLY A 148 1.33 -15.64 -24.77
N LEU A 149 2.21 -16.54 -24.35
CA LEU A 149 1.86 -17.88 -23.88
C LEU A 149 1.97 -18.05 -22.35
N ASP A 150 2.73 -17.18 -21.70
CA ASP A 150 2.97 -17.23 -20.25
C ASP A 150 3.10 -15.81 -19.69
N PHE A 151 3.23 -15.69 -18.38
CA PHE A 151 3.41 -14.41 -17.70
C PHE A 151 4.78 -14.33 -17.06
N GLU A 152 5.43 -13.19 -17.24
CA GLU A 152 6.62 -12.82 -16.48
C GLU A 152 6.25 -11.92 -15.31
N PHE A 153 6.92 -12.15 -14.16
CA PHE A 153 6.71 -11.36 -12.94
C PHE A 153 7.98 -10.61 -12.58
N THR A 154 7.88 -9.29 -12.55
CA THR A 154 9.00 -8.41 -12.24
C THR A 154 8.82 -7.77 -10.87
N ASP A 155 9.89 -7.82 -10.05
CA ASP A 155 9.93 -7.14 -8.76
C ASP A 155 10.00 -5.62 -8.94
N LEU A 156 9.10 -4.91 -8.29
CA LEU A 156 9.09 -3.46 -8.27
C LEU A 156 9.45 -2.90 -6.88
N SER A 157 9.97 -1.69 -6.86
CA SER A 157 10.16 -0.94 -5.61
C SER A 157 8.84 -0.44 -5.02
N ASP A 158 7.85 -0.21 -5.86
CA ASP A 158 6.51 0.30 -5.59
C ASP A 158 5.62 0.05 -6.81
N PHE A 159 4.29 0.20 -6.74
CA PHE A 159 3.42 0.15 -7.90
C PHE A 159 2.62 1.46 -8.10
N PRO A 160 2.06 1.70 -9.31
CA PRO A 160 1.29 2.91 -9.60
C PRO A 160 0.00 2.99 -8.77
N GLY A 161 -0.31 4.19 -8.27
CA GLY A 161 -1.60 4.50 -7.66
C GLY A 161 -2.71 4.70 -8.70
N GLU A 162 -3.88 5.12 -8.23
CA GLU A 162 -5.00 5.43 -9.11
C GLU A 162 -4.64 6.53 -10.11
N GLY A 163 -4.83 6.26 -11.40
CA GLY A 163 -4.49 7.17 -12.49
C GLY A 163 -3.00 7.40 -12.73
N GLU A 164 -2.11 6.68 -12.05
CA GLU A 164 -0.67 6.73 -12.30
C GLU A 164 -0.21 5.60 -13.24
N THR A 165 0.91 5.83 -13.89
CA THR A 165 1.62 4.86 -14.73
C THR A 165 2.98 4.49 -14.10
N LEU A 166 3.65 3.47 -14.59
CA LEU A 166 5.02 3.11 -14.19
C LEU A 166 6.00 4.28 -14.37
N ALA A 167 5.86 5.06 -15.45
CA ALA A 167 6.70 6.23 -15.68
C ALA A 167 6.55 7.31 -14.60
N ASP A 168 5.41 7.34 -13.91
CA ASP A 168 5.19 8.27 -12.80
C ASP A 168 5.91 7.82 -11.53
N LEU A 169 6.23 6.54 -11.37
CA LEU A 169 7.06 6.07 -10.25
C LEU A 169 8.46 6.67 -10.30
N ASP A 170 9.10 6.66 -11.48
CA ASP A 170 10.41 7.26 -11.66
C ASP A 170 10.35 8.79 -11.53
N ARG A 171 9.34 9.41 -12.13
CA ARG A 171 9.12 10.86 -12.06
C ARG A 171 8.85 11.34 -10.64
N ASN A 172 8.12 10.55 -9.85
CA ASN A 172 7.78 10.86 -8.46
C ASN A 172 8.85 10.35 -7.47
N ASP A 173 9.99 9.87 -7.97
CA ASP A 173 11.13 9.43 -7.15
C ASP A 173 10.82 8.28 -6.18
N ARG A 174 9.99 7.34 -6.64
CA ARG A 174 9.63 6.11 -5.89
C ARG A 174 10.51 4.90 -6.22
N SER A 175 11.75 5.16 -6.63
CA SER A 175 12.74 4.12 -6.94
C SER A 175 13.28 3.35 -5.73
N TYR A 176 12.96 3.80 -4.51
CA TYR A 176 13.36 3.10 -3.28
C TYR A 176 12.28 2.16 -2.80
N SER A 177 12.67 0.93 -2.48
CA SER A 177 11.77 -0.06 -1.91
C SER A 177 11.02 0.48 -0.70
N ARG A 178 9.71 0.45 -0.77
CA ARG A 178 8.83 0.83 0.30
C ARG A 178 8.88 -0.23 1.40
N LYS A 179 8.85 0.20 2.65
CA LYS A 179 8.83 -0.70 3.81
C LYS A 179 7.78 -0.24 4.81
N PRO A 180 7.08 -1.17 5.46
CA PRO A 180 6.16 -0.83 6.54
C PRO A 180 6.85 -0.04 7.64
N ALA A 181 6.13 0.90 8.24
CA ALA A 181 6.57 1.56 9.46
C ALA A 181 6.48 0.55 10.61
N ASN A 182 7.61 0.23 11.22
CA ASN A 182 7.71 -0.69 12.34
C ASN A 182 8.69 -0.15 13.40
N ASP A 183 9.04 -0.96 14.40
CA ASP A 183 9.98 -0.60 15.47
C ASP A 183 11.33 -0.06 14.96
N SER A 184 11.70 -0.36 13.71
CA SER A 184 12.90 0.20 13.09
C SER A 184 12.80 1.71 12.90
N LEU A 185 11.60 2.26 12.71
CA LEU A 185 11.35 3.69 12.58
C LEU A 185 11.75 4.45 13.87
N ILE A 186 11.42 3.89 15.04
CA ILE A 186 11.83 4.45 16.35
C ILE A 186 13.35 4.53 16.43
N LYS A 187 14.05 3.48 16.00
CA LYS A 187 15.52 3.45 15.97
C LYS A 187 16.10 4.48 15.01
N VAL A 188 15.48 4.68 13.85
CA VAL A 188 15.86 5.72 12.89
C VAL A 188 15.67 7.10 13.50
N PHE A 189 14.51 7.39 14.09
CA PHE A 189 14.24 8.67 14.73
C PHE A 189 15.22 8.95 15.88
N LYS A 190 15.49 7.97 16.74
CA LYS A 190 16.48 8.12 17.81
C LYS A 190 17.86 8.44 17.26
N ARG A 191 18.33 7.71 16.24
CA ARG A 191 19.63 7.95 15.59
C ARG A 191 19.69 9.34 14.94
N SER A 192 18.63 9.75 14.25
CA SER A 192 18.54 11.09 13.64
C SER A 192 18.56 12.19 14.67
N HIS A 193 17.81 12.03 15.76
CA HIS A 193 17.83 12.96 16.90
C HIS A 193 19.23 13.07 17.51
N ASP A 194 19.88 11.93 17.78
CA ASP A 194 21.21 11.90 18.39
C ASP A 194 22.28 12.51 17.46
N TYR A 195 22.14 12.34 16.14
CA TYR A 195 23.02 12.98 15.16
C TYR A 195 22.86 14.51 15.17
N ILE A 196 21.63 15.01 15.13
CA ILE A 196 21.35 16.46 15.18
C ILE A 196 21.84 17.02 16.52
N TYR A 197 21.56 16.35 17.64
CA TYR A 197 22.00 16.75 18.96
C TYR A 197 23.52 16.80 19.07
N GLY A 198 24.25 15.86 18.50
CA GLY A 198 25.71 15.84 18.49
C GLY A 198 26.32 17.02 17.74
N ASN A 199 25.62 17.52 16.70
CA ASN A 199 26.10 18.67 15.93
C ASN A 199 25.65 20.02 16.52
N GLU A 200 24.43 20.11 17.06
CA GLU A 200 23.83 21.36 17.56
C GLU A 200 24.10 21.60 19.05
N GLY A 201 24.43 20.58 19.81
CA GLY A 201 24.74 20.67 21.25
C GLY A 201 23.55 20.97 22.17
N ARG A 202 22.33 21.10 21.66
CA ARG A 202 21.11 21.40 22.43
C ARG A 202 19.99 20.43 22.16
N LYS A 203 19.58 19.64 23.17
CA LYS A 203 18.52 18.61 23.03
C LYS A 203 17.20 19.16 22.52
N LYS A 204 16.78 20.33 23.02
CA LYS A 204 15.50 20.93 22.63
C LYS A 204 15.49 21.33 21.15
N ASP A 205 16.60 21.90 20.69
CA ASP A 205 16.71 22.35 19.30
C ASP A 205 16.77 21.15 18.33
N ALA A 206 17.52 20.10 18.70
CA ALA A 206 17.58 18.85 17.93
C ALA A 206 16.19 18.19 17.75
N PHE A 207 15.38 18.18 18.81
CA PHE A 207 14.02 17.66 18.74
C PHE A 207 13.15 18.47 17.77
N TRP A 208 13.19 19.81 17.86
CA TRP A 208 12.40 20.66 16.96
C TRP A 208 12.86 20.57 15.50
N GLN A 209 14.15 20.46 15.24
CA GLN A 209 14.68 20.26 13.90
C GLN A 209 14.21 18.94 13.30
N LEU A 210 14.31 17.83 14.07
CA LEU A 210 13.81 16.53 13.63
C LEU A 210 12.30 16.57 13.33
N LEU A 211 11.52 17.21 14.21
CA LEU A 211 10.08 17.34 14.04
C LEU A 211 9.74 18.15 12.77
N ASN A 212 10.46 19.24 12.51
CA ASN A 212 10.29 20.03 11.30
C ASN A 212 10.59 19.21 10.03
N LEU A 213 11.65 18.41 10.04
CA LEU A 213 11.97 17.52 8.91
C LEU A 213 10.86 16.48 8.66
N ILE A 214 10.31 15.91 9.73
CA ILE A 214 9.19 14.96 9.63
C ILE A 214 7.96 15.64 9.04
N PHE A 215 7.60 16.83 9.52
CA PHE A 215 6.45 17.57 8.99
C PHE A 215 6.66 18.01 7.54
N CYS A 216 7.85 18.45 7.16
CA CYS A 216 8.15 18.76 5.76
C CYS A 216 7.95 17.55 4.87
N LYS A 217 8.45 16.38 5.30
CA LYS A 217 8.29 15.13 4.54
C LYS A 217 6.82 14.71 4.45
N LEU A 218 6.08 14.70 5.55
CA LEU A 218 4.66 14.36 5.58
C LEU A 218 3.82 15.32 4.71
N TYR A 219 4.10 16.62 4.76
CA TYR A 219 3.43 17.61 3.92
C TYR A 219 3.70 17.36 2.44
N ASP A 220 4.95 17.06 2.09
CA ASP A 220 5.35 16.79 0.72
C ASP A 220 4.70 15.52 0.16
N GLU A 221 4.61 14.47 0.97
CA GLU A 221 3.94 13.23 0.60
C GLU A 221 2.42 13.41 0.43
N LYS A 222 1.77 14.18 1.33
CA LYS A 222 0.33 14.46 1.23
C LYS A 222 -0.04 15.26 -0.02
N ARG A 223 0.80 16.18 -0.46
CA ARG A 223 0.52 17.00 -1.65
C ARG A 223 0.41 16.20 -2.94
N ARG A 224 0.97 15.00 -3.00
CA ARG A 224 0.86 14.09 -4.13
C ARG A 224 -0.60 13.79 -4.51
N PHE A 225 -1.48 13.72 -3.51
CA PHE A 225 -2.91 13.42 -3.70
C PHE A 225 -3.79 14.67 -3.84
N MET A 226 -3.21 15.86 -3.82
CA MET A 226 -3.97 17.09 -4.04
C MET A 226 -4.13 17.33 -5.54
N PRO A 227 -5.36 17.70 -6.00
CA PRO A 227 -5.57 18.06 -7.39
C PRO A 227 -4.61 19.18 -7.82
N SER A 228 -3.86 18.95 -8.88
CA SER A 228 -3.05 20.00 -9.48
C SER A 228 -3.91 20.79 -10.47
N PRO A 229 -3.93 22.14 -10.41
CA PRO A 229 -4.67 22.96 -11.38
C PRO A 229 -4.24 22.72 -12.83
N ASP A 230 -3.01 22.27 -13.03
CA ASP A 230 -2.37 22.19 -14.34
C ASP A 230 -2.23 20.74 -14.86
N ASN A 231 -2.85 19.75 -14.22
CA ASN A 231 -2.68 18.31 -14.53
C ASN A 231 -1.20 17.85 -14.59
N ILE A 232 -0.30 18.56 -13.93
CA ILE A 232 1.12 18.23 -13.87
C ILE A 232 1.33 17.29 -12.68
N SER A 233 1.92 16.14 -12.94
CA SER A 233 2.33 15.20 -11.90
C SER A 233 3.22 15.89 -10.86
N TYR A 234 2.83 15.80 -9.57
CA TYR A 234 3.56 16.46 -8.50
C TYR A 234 4.84 15.70 -8.17
N ARG A 235 6.00 16.31 -8.46
CA ARG A 235 7.30 15.78 -8.01
C ARG A 235 7.52 16.15 -6.55
N ARG A 236 7.85 15.19 -5.68
CA ARG A 236 8.08 15.41 -4.26
C ARG A 236 9.28 16.34 -4.02
N LYS A 237 9.00 17.52 -3.51
CA LYS A 237 10.01 18.58 -3.27
C LYS A 237 11.05 18.18 -2.23
N PHE A 238 10.64 17.41 -1.22
CA PHE A 238 11.57 16.92 -0.19
C PHE A 238 12.72 16.12 -0.79
N TRP A 239 12.42 15.17 -1.73
CA TRP A 239 13.43 14.37 -2.38
C TRP A 239 14.28 15.15 -3.36
N VAL A 240 13.71 16.14 -4.05
CA VAL A 240 14.47 17.08 -4.89
C VAL A 240 15.51 17.81 -4.04
N GLY A 241 15.09 18.37 -2.91
CA GLY A 241 16.01 19.05 -1.99
C GLY A 241 17.13 18.16 -1.45
N VAL A 242 16.87 16.86 -1.22
CA VAL A 242 17.87 15.91 -0.71
C VAL A 242 18.84 15.45 -1.81
N LYS A 243 18.34 15.13 -3.00
CA LYS A 243 19.16 14.58 -4.10
C LYS A 243 19.86 15.66 -4.93
N GLU A 244 19.23 16.81 -5.11
CA GLU A 244 19.68 17.87 -5.98
C GLU A 244 20.14 19.11 -5.20
N GLN A 245 20.65 18.91 -3.96
CA GLN A 245 21.06 20.01 -3.06
C GLN A 245 22.08 20.99 -3.66
N ASN A 246 22.81 20.57 -4.70
CA ASN A 246 23.79 21.41 -5.41
C ASN A 246 23.26 21.98 -6.73
N THR A 247 21.98 21.81 -7.01
CA THR A 247 21.30 22.35 -8.20
C THR A 247 20.29 23.42 -7.81
N ASP A 248 19.87 24.24 -8.78
CA ASP A 248 18.85 25.26 -8.55
C ASP A 248 17.48 24.65 -8.16
N ALA A 249 17.20 23.41 -8.60
CA ALA A 249 15.99 22.68 -8.24
C ALA A 249 16.01 22.16 -6.79
N GLY A 250 17.20 21.97 -6.21
CA GLY A 250 17.41 21.49 -4.84
C GLY A 250 17.56 22.60 -3.78
N ARG A 251 17.60 23.84 -4.22
CA ARG A 251 17.67 25.04 -3.36
C ARG A 251 16.31 25.71 -3.27
#